data_7fd770440ee719288b1de0027540608e
#
_entry.id   7fd770440ee719288b1de0027540608e
#
_cell.length_a   1.000
_cell.length_b   1.000
_cell.length_c   1.000
_cell.angle_alpha   90.00
_cell.angle_beta   90.00
_cell.angle_gamma   90.00
#
_symmetry.space_group_name_H-M   'P 1'
#
loop_
_entity.id
_entity.type
_entity.pdbx_description
1 polymer ?
#
loop_
_entity_poly.entity_id
_entity_poly.type
_entity_poly.pdbx_seq_one_letter_code
_entity_poly.pdbx_strand_id
1 'polypeptide(L)'
;MTRIKSQFKGAVYCLWNELGAIYGLWNGSWCVAGDFNAILNPEERSTGGSFNSDMRRFADVIENLQLKDLPLFGGPFTWSGGMNNQSFSRLDRFLINEEWDCQFSGSRQCVLPRPVSDHFPILLEGGGVRRGPSPFRFENMWLKVEEFKDLLKAWWEGENFNGSASFILVEKLKVVKIKLKEWNRDVFGRVDYRKNLALEQLQFWDEKEKTNRLSLEEMDARREAREDFKNWVLLEEVTWRQKSR
;
A
#
# COMPACT_ATOMS: atom_id res chain seq x y z
N MET A 1 -4.44 2.11 -11.14
CA MET A 1 -2.98 2.30 -11.02
C MET A 1 -2.31 1.51 -12.13
N THR A 2 -1.86 2.16 -13.19
CA THR A 2 -1.30 1.49 -14.38
C THR A 2 0.22 1.34 -14.16
N ARG A 3 0.68 0.09 -14.04
CA ARG A 3 2.10 -0.24 -13.88
C ARG A 3 2.77 -0.17 -15.25
N ILE A 4 3.54 0.88 -15.53
CA ILE A 4 4.36 0.96 -16.75
C ILE A 4 5.72 0.32 -16.45
N LYS A 5 5.92 -0.92 -16.93
CA LYS A 5 7.25 -1.51 -17.01
C LYS A 5 7.95 -0.94 -18.24
N SER A 6 8.81 0.04 -18.05
CA SER A 6 9.64 0.58 -19.12
C SER A 6 10.90 -0.27 -19.27
N GLN A 7 10.91 -1.18 -20.26
CA GLN A 7 12.15 -1.85 -20.73
C GLN A 7 12.97 -0.97 -21.70
N PHE A 8 12.52 0.24 -22.02
CA PHE A 8 13.17 1.12 -23.00
C PHE A 8 13.32 2.54 -22.47
N LYS A 9 14.52 3.09 -22.54
CA LYS A 9 14.79 4.50 -22.20
C LYS A 9 13.84 5.48 -22.93
N GLY A 10 13.39 5.16 -24.15
CA GLY A 10 12.43 5.97 -24.92
C GLY A 10 11.05 6.09 -24.26
N ALA A 11 10.56 5.07 -23.56
CA ALA A 11 9.23 5.12 -22.92
C ALA A 11 9.20 6.06 -21.69
N VAL A 12 10.32 6.20 -20.98
CA VAL A 12 10.43 7.15 -19.85
C VAL A 12 10.35 8.59 -20.35
N TYR A 13 10.98 8.89 -21.48
CA TYR A 13 10.91 10.24 -22.09
C TYR A 13 9.50 10.58 -22.61
N CYS A 14 8.77 9.59 -23.15
CA CYS A 14 7.38 9.79 -23.54
C CYS A 14 6.52 10.12 -22.32
N LEU A 15 6.70 9.41 -21.22
CA LEU A 15 5.97 9.67 -19.97
C LEU A 15 6.22 11.10 -19.45
N TRP A 16 7.46 11.58 -19.47
CA TRP A 16 7.78 12.93 -18.99
C TRP A 16 7.17 14.02 -19.87
N ASN A 17 7.12 13.81 -21.19
CA ASN A 17 6.45 14.72 -22.13
C ASN A 17 4.92 14.72 -21.92
N GLU A 18 4.33 13.53 -21.68
CA GLU A 18 2.90 13.39 -21.37
C GLU A 18 2.54 14.10 -20.05
N LEU A 19 3.38 13.96 -19.01
CA LEU A 19 3.18 14.68 -17.75
C LEU A 19 3.19 16.20 -17.95
N GLY A 20 4.08 16.73 -18.82
CA GLY A 20 4.10 18.14 -19.19
C GLY A 20 2.84 18.59 -19.90
N ALA A 21 2.32 17.78 -20.83
CA ALA A 21 1.08 18.05 -21.54
C ALA A 21 -0.15 18.05 -20.60
N ILE A 22 -0.20 17.09 -19.67
CA ILE A 22 -1.28 16.99 -18.68
C ILE A 22 -1.20 18.18 -17.69
N TYR A 23 0.00 18.57 -17.27
CA TYR A 23 0.21 19.72 -16.38
C TYR A 23 -0.35 21.01 -16.97
N GLY A 24 -0.17 21.23 -18.30
CA GLY A 24 -0.73 22.39 -18.98
C GLY A 24 -2.26 22.42 -19.07
N LEU A 25 -2.93 21.27 -18.87
CA LEU A 25 -4.39 21.14 -18.91
C LEU A 25 -5.05 21.20 -17.52
N TRP A 26 -4.28 21.07 -16.44
CA TRP A 26 -4.83 20.87 -15.10
C TRP A 26 -4.25 21.87 -14.10
N ASN A 27 -5.07 22.81 -13.68
CA ASN A 27 -4.73 23.75 -12.63
C ASN A 27 -5.25 23.20 -11.28
N GLY A 28 -4.37 22.91 -10.32
CA GLY A 28 -4.76 22.47 -8.98
C GLY A 28 -3.72 21.63 -8.26
N SER A 29 -4.13 20.98 -7.19
CA SER A 29 -3.25 20.15 -6.37
C SER A 29 -2.79 18.91 -7.14
N TRP A 30 -1.47 18.74 -7.29
CA TRP A 30 -0.86 17.61 -8.00
C TRP A 30 -0.06 16.73 -7.07
N CYS A 31 -0.28 15.43 -7.23
CA CYS A 31 0.56 14.38 -6.68
C CYS A 31 0.83 13.33 -7.77
N VAL A 32 2.06 13.23 -8.22
CA VAL A 32 2.49 12.23 -9.20
C VAL A 32 3.27 11.15 -8.47
N ALA A 33 2.87 9.89 -8.65
CA ALA A 33 3.49 8.76 -7.96
C ALA A 33 3.79 7.61 -8.89
N GLY A 34 4.92 6.94 -8.68
CA GLY A 34 5.26 5.72 -9.40
C GLY A 34 6.75 5.43 -9.43
N ASP A 35 7.10 4.42 -10.23
CA ASP A 35 8.46 4.09 -10.60
C ASP A 35 8.89 4.97 -11.79
N PHE A 36 9.78 5.91 -11.51
CA PHE A 36 10.32 6.83 -12.53
C PHE A 36 11.50 6.22 -13.29
N ASN A 37 12.02 5.06 -12.85
CA ASN A 37 13.24 4.42 -13.39
C ASN A 37 14.44 5.38 -13.50
N ALA A 38 14.46 6.42 -12.69
CA ALA A 38 15.47 7.46 -12.66
C ALA A 38 15.81 7.85 -11.22
N ILE A 39 17.07 8.17 -11.00
CA ILE A 39 17.56 8.73 -9.73
C ILE A 39 17.91 10.21 -9.96
N LEU A 40 17.79 11.03 -8.91
CA LEU A 40 18.14 12.46 -8.96
C LEU A 40 19.63 12.68 -8.66
N ASN A 41 20.19 11.89 -7.76
CA ASN A 41 21.55 12.04 -7.30
C ASN A 41 22.28 10.68 -7.29
N PRO A 42 23.61 10.65 -7.45
CA PRO A 42 24.39 9.42 -7.37
C PRO A 42 24.24 8.67 -6.04
N GLU A 43 23.97 9.38 -4.94
CA GLU A 43 23.78 8.84 -3.59
C GLU A 43 22.50 8.00 -3.46
N GLU A 44 21.55 8.16 -4.39
CA GLU A 44 20.32 7.36 -4.46
C GLU A 44 20.54 5.98 -5.07
N ARG A 45 21.79 5.58 -5.27
CA ARG A 45 22.23 4.24 -5.68
C ARG A 45 23.33 3.73 -4.76
N SER A 46 23.18 2.49 -4.27
CA SER A 46 24.15 1.87 -3.37
C SER A 46 25.56 1.72 -3.97
N THR A 47 25.65 1.58 -5.29
CA THR A 47 26.94 1.51 -6.01
C THR A 47 27.56 2.87 -6.27
N GLY A 48 26.88 3.97 -5.89
CA GLY A 48 27.32 5.33 -6.18
C GLY A 48 27.36 5.62 -7.69
N GLY A 49 28.29 6.43 -8.09
CA GLY A 49 28.52 6.79 -9.50
C GLY A 49 28.74 8.28 -9.72
N SER A 50 28.82 8.71 -10.97
CA SER A 50 28.90 10.13 -11.37
C SER A 50 27.52 10.62 -11.79
N PHE A 51 27.31 11.94 -11.67
CA PHE A 51 26.12 12.61 -12.18
C PHE A 51 26.05 12.47 -13.71
N ASN A 52 24.93 12.00 -14.24
CA ASN A 52 24.75 11.70 -15.66
C ASN A 52 23.62 12.50 -16.31
N SER A 53 23.47 12.33 -17.64
CA SER A 53 22.45 13.03 -18.42
C SER A 53 21.01 12.66 -18.04
N ASP A 54 20.76 11.42 -17.61
CA ASP A 54 19.42 10.95 -17.25
C ASP A 54 18.97 11.59 -15.92
N MET A 55 19.90 11.73 -14.95
CA MET A 55 19.65 12.46 -13.69
C MET A 55 19.32 13.93 -13.96
N ARG A 56 20.11 14.58 -14.84
CA ARG A 56 19.86 15.98 -15.20
C ARG A 56 18.48 16.18 -15.82
N ARG A 57 18.14 15.35 -16.80
CA ARG A 57 16.83 15.42 -17.46
C ARG A 57 15.68 15.18 -16.50
N PHE A 58 15.84 14.25 -15.55
CA PHE A 58 14.81 14.01 -14.56
C PHE A 58 14.64 15.19 -13.60
N ALA A 59 15.76 15.81 -13.19
CA ALA A 59 15.72 17.05 -12.41
C ALA A 59 15.05 18.20 -13.19
N ASP A 60 15.40 18.38 -14.46
CA ASP A 60 14.79 19.40 -15.34
C ASP A 60 13.25 19.21 -15.45
N VAL A 61 12.77 17.96 -15.55
CA VAL A 61 11.32 17.68 -15.59
C VAL A 61 10.64 18.05 -14.28
N ILE A 62 11.23 17.71 -13.14
CA ILE A 62 10.69 18.07 -11.81
C ILE A 62 10.62 19.59 -11.66
N GLU A 63 11.67 20.30 -12.05
CA GLU A 63 11.73 21.76 -12.00
C GLU A 63 10.72 22.40 -12.95
N ASN A 64 10.64 21.97 -14.21
CA ASN A 64 9.71 22.51 -15.20
C ASN A 64 8.23 22.30 -14.81
N LEU A 65 7.91 21.21 -14.12
CA LEU A 65 6.57 20.91 -13.60
C LEU A 65 6.35 21.49 -12.20
N GLN A 66 7.30 22.24 -11.65
CA GLN A 66 7.23 22.83 -10.31
C GLN A 66 6.88 21.80 -9.23
N LEU A 67 7.40 20.59 -9.39
CA LEU A 67 7.18 19.49 -8.45
C LEU A 67 8.29 19.45 -7.39
N LYS A 68 7.93 18.96 -6.23
CA LYS A 68 8.83 18.75 -5.09
C LYS A 68 8.90 17.26 -4.78
N ASP A 69 10.10 16.72 -4.68
CA ASP A 69 10.32 15.35 -4.20
C ASP A 69 10.26 15.34 -2.67
N LEU A 70 9.36 14.53 -2.13
CA LEU A 70 9.23 14.39 -0.67
C LEU A 70 10.40 13.59 -0.10
N PRO A 71 10.91 13.96 1.09
CA PRO A 71 11.90 13.14 1.79
C PRO A 71 11.41 11.72 2.02
N LEU A 72 12.26 10.73 1.79
CA LEU A 72 11.95 9.32 2.00
C LEU A 72 12.34 8.90 3.42
N PHE A 73 11.38 8.33 4.16
CA PHE A 73 11.56 7.82 5.50
C PHE A 73 11.52 6.29 5.51
N GLY A 74 12.21 5.66 6.48
CA GLY A 74 12.23 4.21 6.64
C GLY A 74 13.29 3.47 5.83
N GLY A 75 14.01 4.17 4.95
CA GLY A 75 15.12 3.62 4.17
C GLY A 75 15.51 4.53 3.00
N PRO A 76 16.74 4.42 2.48
CA PRO A 76 17.22 5.28 1.40
C PRO A 76 16.83 4.80 -0.01
N PHE A 77 16.37 3.56 -0.17
CA PHE A 77 16.16 2.94 -1.48
C PHE A 77 14.76 2.34 -1.60
N THR A 78 14.24 2.33 -2.83
CA THR A 78 12.91 1.78 -3.16
C THR A 78 12.96 0.58 -4.09
N TRP A 79 14.14 0.22 -4.59
CA TRP A 79 14.37 -0.91 -5.48
C TRP A 79 15.64 -1.66 -5.09
N SER A 80 15.62 -2.98 -5.28
CA SER A 80 16.76 -3.84 -5.07
C SER A 80 16.86 -4.85 -6.22
N GLY A 81 18.03 -5.00 -6.81
CA GLY A 81 18.28 -5.89 -7.93
C GLY A 81 19.77 -6.21 -8.10
N GLY A 82 20.12 -6.70 -9.31
CA GLY A 82 21.45 -7.18 -9.62
C GLY A 82 21.68 -8.63 -9.24
N MET A 83 22.88 -9.17 -9.51
CA MET A 83 23.24 -10.50 -9.06
C MET A 83 23.27 -10.51 -7.53
N ASN A 84 22.51 -11.44 -6.92
CA ASN A 84 22.39 -11.58 -5.46
C ASN A 84 21.74 -10.38 -4.72
N ASN A 85 20.87 -9.59 -5.38
CA ASN A 85 20.21 -8.41 -4.80
C ASN A 85 21.16 -7.38 -4.17
N GLN A 86 22.37 -7.24 -4.70
CA GLN A 86 23.40 -6.35 -4.13
C GLN A 86 23.35 -4.90 -4.62
N SER A 87 22.45 -4.57 -5.54
CA SER A 87 22.27 -3.21 -6.04
C SER A 87 20.95 -2.64 -5.56
N PHE A 88 21.01 -1.45 -4.95
CA PHE A 88 19.83 -0.74 -4.46
C PHE A 88 19.75 0.63 -5.12
N SER A 89 18.53 1.10 -5.38
CA SER A 89 18.29 2.44 -5.95
C SER A 89 16.95 3.02 -5.48
N ARG A 90 16.84 4.33 -5.47
CA ARG A 90 15.60 5.05 -5.22
C ARG A 90 14.94 5.40 -6.54
N LEU A 91 14.02 4.58 -7.01
CA LEU A 91 13.32 4.71 -8.30
C LEU A 91 11.87 5.18 -8.16
N ASP A 92 11.23 4.80 -7.05
CA ASP A 92 9.83 5.11 -6.76
C ASP A 92 9.74 6.38 -5.91
N ARG A 93 8.80 7.29 -6.25
CA ARG A 93 8.63 8.58 -5.59
C ARG A 93 7.19 9.03 -5.57
N PHE A 94 6.89 9.93 -4.61
CA PHE A 94 5.77 10.86 -4.65
C PHE A 94 6.32 12.26 -4.89
N LEU A 95 5.93 12.84 -6.02
CA LEU A 95 6.24 14.22 -6.38
C LEU A 95 4.97 15.05 -6.23
N ILE A 96 5.04 16.18 -5.53
CA ILE A 96 3.89 17.03 -5.23
C ILE A 96 4.16 18.47 -5.67
N ASN A 97 3.11 19.22 -6.04
CA ASN A 97 3.23 20.65 -6.24
C ASN A 97 2.94 21.44 -4.95
N GLU A 98 3.13 22.76 -5.01
CA GLU A 98 2.94 23.63 -3.85
C GLU A 98 1.48 23.64 -3.35
N GLU A 99 0.51 23.60 -4.24
CA GLU A 99 -0.91 23.55 -3.87
C GLU A 99 -1.25 22.27 -3.09
N TRP A 100 -0.65 21.14 -3.46
CA TRP A 100 -0.78 19.90 -2.69
C TRP A 100 -0.15 20.03 -1.31
N ASP A 101 1.09 20.57 -1.22
CA ASP A 101 1.79 20.75 0.06
C ASP A 101 1.04 21.69 1.00
N CYS A 102 0.41 22.74 0.45
CA CYS A 102 -0.47 23.64 1.22
C CYS A 102 -1.74 22.95 1.71
N GLN A 103 -2.38 22.12 0.87
CA GLN A 103 -3.63 21.44 1.20
C GLN A 103 -3.42 20.27 2.18
N PHE A 104 -2.31 19.55 2.05
CA PHE A 104 -1.96 18.35 2.82
C PHE A 104 -0.60 18.55 3.53
N SER A 105 -0.50 19.64 4.30
CA SER A 105 0.74 19.99 4.99
C SER A 105 1.26 18.85 5.86
N GLY A 106 2.58 18.66 5.83
CA GLY A 106 3.24 17.58 6.57
C GLY A 106 3.14 16.21 5.90
N SER A 107 2.85 16.17 4.59
CA SER A 107 2.93 14.93 3.81
C SER A 107 4.33 14.34 3.86
N ARG A 108 4.43 13.02 4.06
CA ARG A 108 5.68 12.26 4.11
C ARG A 108 5.57 11.01 3.27
N GLN A 109 6.65 10.63 2.61
CA GLN A 109 6.73 9.33 1.96
C GLN A 109 7.60 8.36 2.78
N CYS A 110 7.09 7.15 2.96
CA CYS A 110 7.72 6.11 3.76
C CYS A 110 7.93 4.85 2.92
N VAL A 111 9.08 4.21 3.06
CA VAL A 111 9.33 2.89 2.49
C VAL A 111 8.65 1.85 3.37
N LEU A 112 7.94 0.93 2.73
CA LEU A 112 7.38 -0.24 3.38
C LEU A 112 8.22 -1.49 3.05
N PRO A 113 8.22 -2.50 3.91
CA PRO A 113 8.87 -3.77 3.62
C PRO A 113 8.32 -4.41 2.35
N ARG A 114 9.19 -5.13 1.60
CA ARG A 114 8.84 -5.77 0.33
C ARG A 114 8.76 -7.29 0.45
N PRO A 115 7.60 -7.89 0.55
CA PRO A 115 7.51 -9.34 0.72
C PRO A 115 7.70 -10.16 -0.57
N VAL A 116 7.41 -9.59 -1.75
CA VAL A 116 7.33 -10.36 -3.01
C VAL A 116 7.86 -9.66 -4.26
N SER A 117 8.31 -8.42 -4.18
CA SER A 117 8.75 -7.61 -5.34
C SER A 117 10.22 -7.25 -5.24
N ASP A 118 10.85 -6.89 -6.34
CA ASP A 118 12.13 -6.19 -6.37
C ASP A 118 12.00 -4.70 -6.00
N HIS A 119 10.77 -4.14 -6.01
CA HIS A 119 10.46 -2.80 -5.50
C HIS A 119 9.92 -2.87 -4.08
N PHE A 120 10.34 -1.92 -3.25
CA PHE A 120 9.76 -1.63 -1.96
C PHE A 120 8.54 -0.74 -2.18
N PRO A 121 7.36 -1.10 -1.64
CA PRO A 121 6.21 -0.22 -1.69
C PRO A 121 6.51 1.09 -0.98
N ILE A 122 6.03 2.20 -1.53
CA ILE A 122 6.08 3.50 -0.87
C ILE A 122 4.67 3.94 -0.45
N LEU A 123 4.57 4.53 0.73
CA LEU A 123 3.35 5.06 1.31
C LEU A 123 3.46 6.58 1.40
N LEU A 124 2.45 7.29 0.90
CA LEU A 124 2.28 8.71 1.16
C LEU A 124 1.39 8.88 2.39
N GLU A 125 1.96 9.36 3.48
CA GLU A 125 1.23 9.77 4.68
C GLU A 125 0.93 11.26 4.57
N GLY A 126 -0.35 11.60 4.47
CA GLY A 126 -0.80 13.00 4.53
C GLY A 126 -1.16 13.40 5.96
N GLY A 127 -0.89 14.64 6.34
CA GLY A 127 -1.34 15.25 7.59
C GLY A 127 -2.86 15.43 7.62
N GLY A 128 -3.60 14.30 7.67
CA GLY A 128 -5.05 14.32 7.64
C GLY A 128 -5.67 14.79 8.97
N VAL A 129 -6.69 15.61 8.89
CA VAL A 129 -7.57 15.91 10.04
C VAL A 129 -8.18 14.59 10.53
N ARG A 130 -7.90 14.21 11.77
CA ARG A 130 -8.58 13.06 12.42
C ARG A 130 -10.07 13.37 12.48
N ARG A 131 -10.84 12.72 11.63
CA ARG A 131 -12.31 12.73 11.75
C ARG A 131 -12.69 11.91 12.98
N GLY A 132 -13.79 12.29 13.63
CA GLY A 132 -14.35 11.53 14.76
C GLY A 132 -14.66 10.05 14.39
N PRO A 133 -15.19 9.25 15.34
CA PRO A 133 -15.44 7.84 15.11
C PRO A 133 -16.34 7.64 13.89
N SER A 134 -15.89 6.80 12.95
CA SER A 134 -16.64 6.50 11.75
C SER A 134 -17.89 5.66 12.09
N PRO A 135 -19.03 5.86 11.40
CA PRO A 135 -20.19 5.03 11.58
C PRO A 135 -19.87 3.57 11.23
N PHE A 136 -20.60 2.64 11.87
CA PHE A 136 -20.49 1.23 11.54
C PHE A 136 -20.83 1.01 10.05
N ARG A 137 -19.96 0.29 9.36
CA ARG A 137 -20.16 -0.16 7.98
C ARG A 137 -19.94 -1.67 7.92
N PHE A 138 -20.73 -2.34 7.09
CA PHE A 138 -20.48 -3.73 6.74
C PHE A 138 -19.21 -3.82 5.92
N GLU A 139 -18.31 -4.74 6.26
CA GLU A 139 -17.03 -4.89 5.55
C GLU A 139 -17.14 -6.02 4.52
N ASN A 140 -16.92 -5.70 3.24
CA ASN A 140 -17.02 -6.68 2.15
C ASN A 140 -16.00 -7.82 2.25
N MET A 141 -14.91 -7.61 2.96
CA MET A 141 -13.90 -8.64 3.23
C MET A 141 -14.48 -9.83 4.01
N TRP A 142 -15.51 -9.64 4.85
CA TRP A 142 -16.16 -10.71 5.61
C TRP A 142 -16.79 -11.76 4.71
N LEU A 143 -17.24 -11.37 3.50
CA LEU A 143 -17.81 -12.29 2.50
C LEU A 143 -16.77 -13.24 1.89
N LYS A 144 -15.48 -13.02 2.15
CA LYS A 144 -14.40 -13.91 1.72
C LYS A 144 -14.13 -15.07 2.68
N VAL A 145 -14.71 -15.01 3.88
CA VAL A 145 -14.62 -16.11 4.85
C VAL A 145 -15.65 -17.18 4.49
N GLU A 146 -15.20 -18.42 4.38
CA GLU A 146 -15.98 -19.54 3.83
C GLU A 146 -17.27 -19.78 4.60
N GLU A 147 -17.24 -19.78 5.92
CA GLU A 147 -18.39 -20.07 6.79
C GLU A 147 -19.23 -18.83 7.18
N PHE A 148 -18.83 -17.64 6.72
CA PHE A 148 -19.45 -16.38 7.17
C PHE A 148 -20.94 -16.26 6.82
N LYS A 149 -21.34 -16.76 5.65
CA LYS A 149 -22.74 -16.69 5.20
C LYS A 149 -23.66 -17.51 6.07
N ASP A 150 -23.22 -18.70 6.47
CA ASP A 150 -24.00 -19.60 7.33
C ASP A 150 -24.10 -19.03 8.75
N LEU A 151 -23.01 -18.44 9.23
CA LEU A 151 -22.97 -17.75 10.51
C LEU A 151 -23.92 -16.55 10.52
N LEU A 152 -23.93 -15.73 9.48
CA LEU A 152 -24.84 -14.59 9.34
C LEU A 152 -26.30 -15.03 9.29
N LYS A 153 -26.60 -16.14 8.58
CA LYS A 153 -27.92 -16.74 8.52
C LYS A 153 -28.36 -17.22 9.90
N ALA A 154 -27.52 -17.94 10.63
CA ALA A 154 -27.80 -18.40 11.98
C ALA A 154 -28.11 -17.24 12.94
N TRP A 155 -27.36 -16.12 12.84
CA TRP A 155 -27.66 -14.93 13.64
C TRP A 155 -28.96 -14.26 13.26
N TRP A 156 -29.35 -14.28 11.99
CA TRP A 156 -30.59 -13.71 11.50
C TRP A 156 -31.81 -14.50 11.93
N GLU A 157 -31.70 -15.81 11.96
CA GLU A 157 -32.79 -16.76 12.31
C GLU A 157 -32.90 -16.99 13.82
N GLY A 158 -31.80 -16.78 14.56
CA GLY A 158 -31.72 -17.15 15.98
C GLY A 158 -32.52 -16.28 16.95
N GLU A 159 -32.98 -15.10 16.53
CA GLU A 159 -33.73 -14.18 17.39
C GLU A 159 -35.13 -13.91 16.83
N ASN A 160 -36.11 -14.02 17.71
CA ASN A 160 -37.51 -13.73 17.37
C ASN A 160 -37.99 -12.48 18.11
N PHE A 161 -38.52 -11.53 17.35
CA PHE A 161 -39.12 -10.30 17.86
C PHE A 161 -40.58 -10.22 17.50
N ASN A 162 -41.42 -9.63 18.39
CA ASN A 162 -42.82 -9.40 18.16
C ASN A 162 -43.08 -7.92 17.87
N GLY A 163 -43.91 -7.63 16.89
CA GLY A 163 -44.25 -6.25 16.52
C GLY A 163 -44.48 -6.06 15.03
N SER A 164 -44.43 -4.83 14.57
CA SER A 164 -44.52 -4.53 13.13
C SER A 164 -43.30 -5.06 12.36
N ALA A 165 -43.46 -5.35 11.08
CA ALA A 165 -42.36 -5.82 10.22
C ALA A 165 -41.13 -4.90 10.26
N SER A 166 -41.34 -3.59 10.28
CA SER A 166 -40.28 -2.59 10.38
C SER A 166 -39.54 -2.66 11.72
N PHE A 167 -40.28 -2.83 12.82
CA PHE A 167 -39.68 -2.98 14.14
C PHE A 167 -38.85 -4.26 14.23
N ILE A 168 -39.40 -5.39 13.78
CA ILE A 168 -38.68 -6.68 13.75
C ILE A 168 -37.38 -6.57 12.95
N LEU A 169 -37.43 -5.94 11.76
CA LEU A 169 -36.24 -5.72 10.92
C LEU A 169 -35.16 -4.89 11.64
N VAL A 170 -35.55 -3.80 12.28
CA VAL A 170 -34.61 -2.92 12.99
C VAL A 170 -33.95 -3.66 14.16
N GLU A 171 -34.72 -4.39 14.96
CA GLU A 171 -34.16 -5.14 16.10
C GLU A 171 -33.24 -6.28 15.65
N LYS A 172 -33.61 -7.04 14.61
CA LYS A 172 -32.72 -8.04 14.00
C LYS A 172 -31.41 -7.41 13.50
N LEU A 173 -31.45 -6.27 12.80
CA LEU A 173 -30.26 -5.58 12.34
C LEU A 173 -29.37 -5.08 13.49
N LYS A 174 -29.94 -4.65 14.61
CA LYS A 174 -29.18 -4.28 15.81
C LYS A 174 -28.41 -5.46 16.38
N VAL A 175 -29.07 -6.62 16.52
CA VAL A 175 -28.45 -7.85 17.02
C VAL A 175 -27.33 -8.32 16.08
N VAL A 176 -27.60 -8.38 14.78
CA VAL A 176 -26.60 -8.76 13.78
C VAL A 176 -25.40 -7.81 13.82
N LYS A 177 -25.62 -6.49 13.96
CA LYS A 177 -24.54 -5.51 14.11
C LYS A 177 -23.64 -5.78 15.32
N ILE A 178 -24.23 -6.16 16.47
CA ILE A 178 -23.47 -6.48 17.69
C ILE A 178 -22.64 -7.74 17.44
N LYS A 179 -23.28 -8.82 16.98
CA LYS A 179 -22.63 -10.10 16.67
C LYS A 179 -21.50 -9.95 15.62
N LEU A 180 -21.72 -9.13 14.60
CA LEU A 180 -20.69 -8.80 13.60
C LEU A 180 -19.46 -8.10 14.22
N LYS A 181 -19.68 -7.16 15.14
CA LYS A 181 -18.57 -6.48 15.83
C LYS A 181 -17.77 -7.42 16.71
N GLU A 182 -18.43 -8.31 17.44
CA GLU A 182 -17.80 -9.33 18.28
C GLU A 182 -17.02 -10.31 17.43
N TRP A 183 -17.65 -10.90 16.45
CA TRP A 183 -17.03 -11.84 15.52
C TRP A 183 -15.83 -11.22 14.77
N ASN A 184 -15.98 -9.98 14.26
CA ASN A 184 -14.88 -9.30 13.61
C ASN A 184 -13.68 -9.09 14.53
N ARG A 185 -13.92 -8.76 15.82
CA ARG A 185 -12.85 -8.63 16.80
C ARG A 185 -12.15 -9.97 17.06
N ASP A 186 -12.93 -11.06 17.16
CA ASP A 186 -12.44 -12.37 17.59
C ASP A 186 -11.78 -13.15 16.44
N VAL A 187 -12.30 -13.05 15.20
CA VAL A 187 -11.80 -13.78 14.02
C VAL A 187 -10.73 -12.99 13.27
N PHE A 188 -11.01 -11.75 12.93
CA PHE A 188 -10.03 -10.93 12.19
C PHE A 188 -9.10 -10.19 13.13
N GLY A 189 -9.59 -9.77 14.29
CA GLY A 189 -8.88 -8.83 15.13
C GLY A 189 -8.62 -7.55 14.35
N ARG A 190 -7.39 -7.04 14.44
CA ARG A 190 -6.93 -5.92 13.62
C ARG A 190 -6.19 -6.48 12.41
N VAL A 191 -6.79 -6.40 11.23
CA VAL A 191 -6.19 -6.86 9.96
C VAL A 191 -4.77 -6.29 9.79
N ASP A 192 -4.60 -5.00 10.10
CA ASP A 192 -3.28 -4.34 10.08
C ASP A 192 -2.27 -5.03 11.00
N TYR A 193 -2.69 -5.43 12.20
CA TYR A 193 -1.81 -6.11 13.16
C TYR A 193 -1.39 -7.49 12.64
N ARG A 194 -2.34 -8.29 12.14
CA ARG A 194 -2.05 -9.63 11.61
C ARG A 194 -1.18 -9.58 10.36
N LYS A 195 -1.45 -8.62 9.46
CA LYS A 195 -0.59 -8.35 8.30
C LYS A 195 0.83 -8.01 8.71
N ASN A 196 0.99 -7.11 9.69
CA ASN A 196 2.32 -6.72 10.18
C ASN A 196 3.04 -7.89 10.85
N LEU A 197 2.34 -8.72 11.62
CA LEU A 197 2.93 -9.92 12.23
C LEU A 197 3.45 -10.90 11.16
N ALA A 198 2.65 -11.17 10.12
CA ALA A 198 3.09 -12.02 9.00
C ALA A 198 4.28 -11.40 8.25
N LEU A 199 4.31 -10.06 8.14
CA LEU A 199 5.41 -9.35 7.53
C LEU A 199 6.71 -9.44 8.36
N GLU A 200 6.62 -9.31 9.70
CA GLU A 200 7.75 -9.49 10.60
C GLU A 200 8.34 -10.92 10.50
N GLN A 201 7.47 -11.92 10.38
CA GLN A 201 7.91 -13.29 10.15
C GLN A 201 8.66 -13.44 8.81
N LEU A 202 8.17 -12.82 7.73
CA LEU A 202 8.87 -12.81 6.45
C LEU A 202 10.24 -12.12 6.54
N GLN A 203 10.31 -10.99 7.22
CA GLN A 203 11.56 -10.27 7.43
C GLN A 203 12.56 -11.11 8.22
N PHE A 204 12.11 -11.81 9.26
CA PHE A 204 12.96 -12.74 10.02
C PHE A 204 13.57 -13.82 9.11
N TRP A 205 12.77 -14.44 8.24
CA TRP A 205 13.27 -15.46 7.32
C TRP A 205 14.19 -14.88 6.25
N ASP A 206 13.91 -13.67 5.74
CA ASP A 206 14.76 -12.98 4.77
C ASP A 206 16.13 -12.60 5.37
N GLU A 207 16.16 -12.19 6.63
CA GLU A 207 17.41 -11.93 7.37
C GLU A 207 18.22 -13.22 7.60
N LYS A 208 17.54 -14.29 7.98
CA LYS A 208 18.18 -15.58 8.20
C LYS A 208 18.79 -16.15 6.91
N GLU A 209 18.09 -16.02 5.78
CA GLU A 209 18.58 -16.44 4.46
C GLU A 209 19.85 -15.70 4.02
N LYS A 210 20.02 -14.45 4.44
CA LYS A 210 21.25 -13.67 4.16
C LYS A 210 22.48 -14.24 4.87
N THR A 211 22.28 -14.84 6.03
CA THR A 211 23.37 -15.35 6.87
C THR A 211 23.62 -16.83 6.70
N ASN A 212 22.57 -17.63 6.50
CA ASN A 212 22.64 -19.08 6.39
C ASN A 212 21.65 -19.60 5.34
N ARG A 213 22.00 -20.76 4.72
CA ARG A 213 21.06 -21.45 3.86
C ARG A 213 19.92 -22.04 4.72
N LEU A 214 18.67 -21.74 4.34
CA LEU A 214 17.49 -22.27 5.03
C LEU A 214 17.37 -23.78 4.85
N SER A 215 16.94 -24.50 5.90
CA SER A 215 16.52 -25.88 5.83
C SER A 215 15.19 -26.04 5.08
N LEU A 216 14.80 -27.27 4.74
CA LEU A 216 13.50 -27.54 4.09
C LEU A 216 12.33 -27.10 4.95
N GLU A 217 12.37 -27.37 6.27
CA GLU A 217 11.33 -26.97 7.22
C GLU A 217 11.23 -25.44 7.33
N GLU A 218 12.36 -24.73 7.30
CA GLU A 218 12.42 -23.28 7.33
C GLU A 218 11.90 -22.65 6.04
N MET A 219 12.17 -23.28 4.89
CA MET A 219 11.60 -22.85 3.61
C MET A 219 10.07 -23.03 3.57
N ASP A 220 9.56 -24.10 4.16
CA ASP A 220 8.12 -24.34 4.27
C ASP A 220 7.45 -23.32 5.20
N ALA A 221 8.03 -23.05 6.36
CA ALA A 221 7.54 -22.01 7.30
C ALA A 221 7.56 -20.62 6.66
N ARG A 222 8.60 -20.30 5.88
CA ARG A 222 8.65 -19.05 5.13
C ARG A 222 7.56 -18.98 4.04
N ARG A 223 7.29 -20.10 3.36
CA ARG A 223 6.23 -20.18 2.36
C ARG A 223 4.86 -19.94 3.00
N GLU A 224 4.59 -20.56 4.15
CA GLU A 224 3.36 -20.36 4.92
C GLU A 224 3.19 -18.90 5.33
N ALA A 225 4.21 -18.29 5.93
CA ALA A 225 4.18 -16.85 6.28
C ALA A 225 3.93 -15.95 5.06
N ARG A 226 4.42 -16.33 3.88
CA ARG A 226 4.16 -15.60 2.62
C ARG A 226 2.71 -15.71 2.16
N GLU A 227 2.12 -16.90 2.27
CA GLU A 227 0.70 -17.09 1.91
C GLU A 227 -0.21 -16.36 2.91
N ASP A 228 0.09 -16.41 4.20
CA ASP A 228 -0.63 -15.65 5.22
C ASP A 228 -0.58 -14.15 4.94
N PHE A 229 0.61 -13.61 4.64
CA PHE A 229 0.75 -12.20 4.29
C PHE A 229 -0.08 -11.84 3.06
N LYS A 230 -0.07 -12.65 2.00
CA LYS A 230 -0.86 -12.41 0.78
C LYS A 230 -2.37 -12.38 1.09
N ASN A 231 -2.83 -13.29 1.93
CA ASN A 231 -4.24 -13.34 2.35
C ASN A 231 -4.65 -12.06 3.09
N TRP A 232 -3.84 -11.59 4.03
CA TRP A 232 -4.12 -10.35 4.76
C TRP A 232 -4.07 -9.12 3.86
N VAL A 233 -3.15 -9.04 2.91
CA VAL A 233 -3.09 -7.96 1.91
C VAL A 233 -4.33 -7.95 1.01
N LEU A 234 -4.81 -9.13 0.59
CA LEU A 234 -6.03 -9.23 -0.22
C LEU A 234 -7.26 -8.72 0.54
N LEU A 235 -7.40 -9.08 1.81
CA LEU A 235 -8.50 -8.61 2.66
C LEU A 235 -8.44 -7.09 2.87
N GLU A 236 -7.25 -6.56 3.09
CA GLU A 236 -7.02 -5.11 3.21
C GLU A 236 -7.38 -4.40 1.89
N GLU A 237 -6.99 -4.93 0.73
CA GLU A 237 -7.34 -4.35 -0.57
C GLU A 237 -8.85 -4.27 -0.78
N VAL A 238 -9.59 -5.32 -0.44
CA VAL A 238 -11.06 -5.33 -0.51
C VAL A 238 -11.66 -4.22 0.35
N THR A 239 -11.12 -4.04 1.56
CA THR A 239 -11.53 -2.97 2.48
C THR A 239 -11.25 -1.58 1.91
N TRP A 240 -10.05 -1.34 1.35
CA TRP A 240 -9.70 -0.06 0.75
C TRP A 240 -10.54 0.26 -0.48
N ARG A 241 -10.80 -0.72 -1.35
CA ARG A 241 -11.68 -0.55 -2.52
C ARG A 241 -13.12 -0.19 -2.09
N GLN A 242 -13.59 -0.71 -0.96
CA GLN A 242 -14.89 -0.34 -0.42
C GLN A 242 -14.91 1.08 0.13
N LYS A 243 -13.82 1.52 0.79
CA LYS A 243 -13.71 2.87 1.37
C LYS A 243 -13.51 3.96 0.32
N SER A 244 -12.98 3.63 -0.85
CA SER A 244 -12.71 4.57 -1.95
C SER A 244 -13.90 4.83 -2.87
N ARG A 245 -15.01 4.14 -2.67
CA ARG A 245 -16.30 4.35 -3.36
C ARG A 245 -17.25 5.20 -2.52
#